data_03f6cdb052cb4f0b3131b7e845128b10
#
_entry.id   03f6cdb052cb4f0b3131b7e845128b10
#
_cell.length_a   1.000
_cell.length_b   1.000
_cell.length_c   1.000
_cell.angle_alpha   90.00
_cell.angle_beta   90.00
_cell.angle_gamma   90.00
#
_symmetry.space_group_name_H-M   'P 1'
#
loop_
_entity.id
_entity.type
_entity.pdbx_description
1 polymer ?
#
loop_
_entity_poly.entity_id
_entity_poly.type
_entity_poly.pdbx_seq_one_letter_code
_entity_poly.pdbx_strand_id
1 'polypeptide(L)'
;HPELTGRENIFLQGAILGLSREAVRKNFDAIVAFAGVEEFLDTPVKHYSSGMNARLGFAIAVHTEPDVLLVDEILSVGDRDFQAKAFDRLAAEVRRGIPVVVVSHQLERIASLCQRAILLSHGSVAFDGPAPECVAAYVAQSVRDAELEVGPCPVAWRALTLDSAQRFIAPGQRLSVQLEGTVRRADSTELELGVRVWSMPTEQRVAAMVMPASR
;
A
#
# COMPACT_ATOMS: atom_id res chain seq x y z
N HIS A 1 -11.73 21.90 13.05
CA HIS A 1 -11.49 22.71 14.25
C HIS A 1 -11.94 21.94 15.50
N PRO A 2 -11.08 21.76 16.53
CA PRO A 2 -11.36 20.85 17.66
C PRO A 2 -12.64 21.16 18.44
N GLU A 3 -12.95 22.44 18.63
CA GLU A 3 -14.11 22.89 19.43
C GLU A 3 -15.44 22.85 18.68
N LEU A 4 -15.40 22.71 17.35
CA LEU A 4 -16.59 22.60 16.53
C LEU A 4 -17.08 21.15 16.48
N THR A 5 -18.38 20.97 16.32
CA THR A 5 -19.02 19.67 16.09
C THR A 5 -18.61 19.07 14.74
N GLY A 6 -18.85 17.78 14.53
CA GLY A 6 -18.66 17.14 13.23
C GLY A 6 -19.42 17.85 12.13
N ARG A 7 -20.67 18.22 12.41
CA ARG A 7 -21.53 18.99 11.51
C ARG A 7 -20.90 20.32 11.10
N GLU A 8 -20.43 21.10 12.05
CA GLU A 8 -19.83 22.41 11.79
C GLU A 8 -18.48 22.24 11.05
N ASN A 9 -17.71 21.21 11.36
CA ASN A 9 -16.47 20.90 10.66
C ASN A 9 -16.69 20.52 9.19
N ILE A 10 -17.78 19.82 8.84
CA ILE A 10 -18.13 19.53 7.44
C ILE A 10 -18.29 20.85 6.66
N PHE A 11 -19.04 21.83 7.21
CA PHE A 11 -19.20 23.13 6.56
C PHE A 11 -17.91 23.94 6.52
N LEU A 12 -17.14 23.94 7.61
CA LEU A 12 -15.87 24.66 7.68
C LEU A 12 -14.86 24.11 6.66
N GLN A 13 -14.65 22.79 6.63
CA GLN A 13 -13.72 22.18 5.70
C GLN A 13 -14.18 22.28 4.25
N GLY A 14 -15.49 22.13 4.00
CA GLY A 14 -16.05 22.37 2.67
C GLY A 14 -15.75 23.78 2.17
N ALA A 15 -15.90 24.79 3.03
CA ALA A 15 -15.58 26.17 2.68
C ALA A 15 -14.07 26.38 2.42
N ILE A 16 -13.20 25.75 3.22
CA ILE A 16 -11.74 25.80 3.02
C ILE A 16 -11.36 25.17 1.66
N LEU A 17 -12.06 24.12 1.25
CA LEU A 17 -11.87 23.44 -0.03
C LEU A 17 -12.57 24.15 -1.21
N GLY A 18 -13.17 25.32 -0.97
CA GLY A 18 -13.76 26.15 -2.01
C GLY A 18 -15.23 25.83 -2.34
N LEU A 19 -15.88 24.94 -1.58
CA LEU A 19 -17.29 24.63 -1.80
C LEU A 19 -18.21 25.74 -1.31
N SER A 20 -19.27 26.00 -2.07
CA SER A 20 -20.37 26.81 -1.57
C SER A 20 -21.14 26.10 -0.45
N ARG A 21 -21.75 26.86 0.46
CA ARG A 21 -22.57 26.28 1.54
C ARG A 21 -23.69 25.39 1.01
N GLU A 22 -24.21 25.71 -0.16
CA GLU A 22 -25.26 24.95 -0.84
C GLU A 22 -24.72 23.60 -1.35
N ALA A 23 -23.54 23.59 -1.96
CA ALA A 23 -22.88 22.37 -2.39
C ALA A 23 -22.56 21.42 -1.22
N VAL A 24 -22.08 21.96 -0.10
CA VAL A 24 -21.88 21.18 1.13
C VAL A 24 -23.20 20.60 1.62
N ARG A 25 -24.28 21.40 1.65
CA ARG A 25 -25.59 20.95 2.10
C ARG A 25 -26.16 19.84 1.22
N LYS A 26 -25.96 19.93 -0.09
CA LYS A 26 -26.41 18.91 -1.05
C LYS A 26 -25.73 17.55 -0.81
N ASN A 27 -24.45 17.55 -0.44
CA ASN A 27 -23.64 16.33 -0.24
C ASN A 27 -23.57 15.91 1.25
N PHE A 28 -24.22 16.67 2.16
CA PHE A 28 -24.05 16.51 3.60
C PHE A 28 -24.34 15.09 4.09
N ASP A 29 -25.49 14.54 3.75
CA ASP A 29 -25.91 13.21 4.20
C ASP A 29 -24.99 12.12 3.63
N ALA A 30 -24.54 12.29 2.39
CA ALA A 30 -23.58 11.37 1.75
C ALA A 30 -22.21 11.40 2.45
N ILE A 31 -21.73 12.59 2.84
CA ILE A 31 -20.48 12.76 3.61
C ILE A 31 -20.60 12.05 4.96
N VAL A 32 -21.69 12.30 5.68
CA VAL A 32 -21.92 11.72 7.02
C VAL A 32 -21.99 10.20 6.95
N ALA A 33 -22.79 9.64 6.03
CA ALA A 33 -22.94 8.21 5.82
C ALA A 33 -21.62 7.55 5.37
N PHE A 34 -20.84 8.25 4.53
CA PHE A 34 -19.54 7.75 4.10
C PHE A 34 -18.55 7.67 5.27
N ALA A 35 -18.50 8.73 6.10
CA ALA A 35 -17.61 8.81 7.27
C ALA A 35 -18.00 7.83 8.39
N GLY A 36 -19.31 7.46 8.47
CA GLY A 36 -19.86 6.62 9.56
C GLY A 36 -19.76 7.31 10.91
N VAL A 37 -20.19 8.59 10.97
CA VAL A 37 -20.12 9.41 12.19
C VAL A 37 -21.48 9.96 12.62
N GLU A 38 -22.57 9.33 12.16
CA GLU A 38 -23.95 9.76 12.37
C GLU A 38 -24.25 10.03 13.86
N GLU A 39 -23.89 9.10 14.73
CA GLU A 39 -24.16 9.18 16.18
C GLU A 39 -23.32 10.27 16.87
N PHE A 40 -22.22 10.68 16.27
CA PHE A 40 -21.29 11.67 16.84
C PHE A 40 -21.35 13.03 16.16
N LEU A 41 -22.28 13.23 15.23
CA LEU A 41 -22.33 14.39 14.34
C LEU A 41 -22.41 15.73 15.09
N ASP A 42 -23.12 15.76 16.20
CA ASP A 42 -23.29 16.95 17.04
C ASP A 42 -22.33 16.99 18.26
N THR A 43 -21.34 16.08 18.28
CA THR A 43 -20.27 16.06 19.28
C THR A 43 -19.06 16.86 18.77
N PRO A 44 -18.39 17.68 19.62
CA PRO A 44 -17.14 18.35 19.24
C PRO A 44 -16.05 17.38 18.79
N VAL A 45 -15.38 17.73 17.70
CA VAL A 45 -14.38 16.84 17.05
C VAL A 45 -13.18 16.52 17.94
N LYS A 46 -12.90 17.33 18.97
CA LYS A 46 -11.90 17.00 19.99
C LYS A 46 -12.16 15.68 20.74
N HIS A 47 -13.41 15.20 20.72
CA HIS A 47 -13.80 13.93 21.32
C HIS A 47 -13.82 12.77 20.32
N TYR A 48 -13.52 13.03 19.05
CA TYR A 48 -13.41 11.99 18.03
C TYR A 48 -12.11 11.21 18.22
N SER A 49 -12.15 9.92 17.88
CA SER A 49 -10.91 9.17 17.69
C SER A 49 -10.13 9.70 16.48
N SER A 50 -8.83 9.44 16.42
CA SER A 50 -8.01 9.81 15.25
C SER A 50 -8.59 9.20 13.95
N GLY A 51 -9.09 7.96 14.02
CA GLY A 51 -9.75 7.29 12.90
C GLY A 51 -11.04 8.00 12.47
N MET A 52 -11.90 8.42 13.40
CA MET A 52 -13.12 9.18 13.07
C MET A 52 -12.79 10.51 12.41
N ASN A 53 -11.82 11.25 12.93
CA ASN A 53 -11.37 12.51 12.35
C ASN A 53 -10.89 12.35 10.91
N ALA A 54 -10.07 11.36 10.69
CA ALA A 54 -9.50 11.11 9.37
C ALA A 54 -10.56 10.60 8.38
N ARG A 55 -11.50 9.74 8.83
CA ARG A 55 -12.67 9.32 8.01
C ARG A 55 -13.53 10.50 7.61
N LEU A 56 -13.81 11.42 8.55
CA LEU A 56 -14.58 12.63 8.26
C LEU A 56 -13.87 13.52 7.25
N GLY A 57 -12.57 13.80 7.46
CA GLY A 57 -11.76 14.61 6.54
C GLY A 57 -11.71 14.03 5.13
N PHE A 58 -11.49 12.71 5.00
CA PHE A 58 -11.51 12.02 3.72
C PHE A 58 -12.90 12.10 3.05
N ALA A 59 -13.97 11.82 3.79
CA ALA A 59 -15.34 11.87 3.29
C ALA A 59 -15.68 13.25 2.70
N ILE A 60 -15.27 14.33 3.37
CA ILE A 60 -15.47 15.69 2.86
C ILE A 60 -14.70 15.86 1.55
N ALA A 61 -13.39 15.52 1.53
CA ALA A 61 -12.53 15.72 0.36
C ALA A 61 -13.06 15.00 -0.90
N VAL A 62 -13.49 13.73 -0.79
CA VAL A 62 -13.96 12.97 -1.96
C VAL A 62 -15.38 13.33 -2.42
N HIS A 63 -16.11 14.16 -1.67
CA HIS A 63 -17.42 14.66 -2.07
C HIS A 63 -17.38 16.13 -2.55
N THR A 64 -16.18 16.70 -2.69
CA THR A 64 -16.00 18.09 -3.17
C THR A 64 -15.94 18.22 -4.69
N GLU A 65 -16.01 17.11 -5.44
CA GLU A 65 -15.84 17.11 -6.91
C GLU A 65 -14.58 17.90 -7.34
N PRO A 66 -13.38 17.49 -6.90
CA PRO A 66 -12.16 18.23 -7.13
C PRO A 66 -11.71 18.14 -8.60
N ASP A 67 -11.03 19.18 -9.11
CA ASP A 67 -10.38 19.14 -10.42
C ASP A 67 -9.13 18.25 -10.42
N VAL A 68 -8.47 18.11 -9.27
CA VAL A 68 -7.30 17.24 -9.04
C VAL A 68 -7.36 16.71 -7.60
N LEU A 69 -7.10 15.44 -7.40
CA LEU A 69 -7.05 14.82 -6.08
C LEU A 69 -5.63 14.42 -5.70
N LEU A 70 -5.14 14.97 -4.59
CA LEU A 70 -3.86 14.61 -3.99
C LEU A 70 -4.10 13.74 -2.75
N VAL A 71 -3.56 12.54 -2.74
CA VAL A 71 -3.76 11.54 -1.68
C VAL A 71 -2.41 11.14 -1.11
N ASP A 72 -2.17 11.48 0.16
CA ASP A 72 -0.95 11.15 0.87
C ASP A 72 -1.26 10.18 2.01
N GLU A 73 -0.85 8.91 1.86
CA GLU A 73 -1.00 7.80 2.83
C GLU A 73 -2.38 7.60 3.49
N ILE A 74 -3.37 8.43 3.14
CA ILE A 74 -4.74 8.43 3.75
C ILE A 74 -5.46 7.09 3.54
N LEU A 75 -5.02 6.26 2.58
CA LEU A 75 -5.58 4.93 2.34
C LEU A 75 -5.29 3.91 3.46
N SER A 76 -4.46 4.26 4.43
CA SER A 76 -4.18 3.47 5.64
C SER A 76 -5.05 3.88 6.85
N VAL A 77 -5.89 4.90 6.70
CA VAL A 77 -6.70 5.45 7.78
C VAL A 77 -8.01 4.69 7.96
N GLY A 78 -8.42 4.53 9.21
CA GLY A 78 -9.65 3.85 9.58
C GLY A 78 -9.48 2.32 9.63
N ASP A 79 -10.60 1.63 9.74
CA ASP A 79 -10.67 0.18 9.68
C ASP A 79 -10.60 -0.34 8.22
N ARG A 80 -10.53 -1.67 8.07
CA ARG A 80 -10.43 -2.31 6.76
C ARG A 80 -11.62 -2.01 5.85
N ASP A 81 -12.82 -1.90 6.42
CA ASP A 81 -14.04 -1.63 5.66
C ASP A 81 -14.04 -0.21 5.11
N PHE A 82 -13.60 0.76 5.92
CA PHE A 82 -13.44 2.13 5.45
C PHE A 82 -12.35 2.25 4.39
N GLN A 83 -11.21 1.58 4.58
CA GLN A 83 -10.13 1.56 3.58
C GLN A 83 -10.60 1.00 2.23
N ALA A 84 -11.44 -0.03 2.23
CA ALA A 84 -12.02 -0.57 1.00
C ALA A 84 -12.95 0.46 0.33
N LYS A 85 -13.87 1.07 1.10
CA LYS A 85 -14.76 2.14 0.60
C LYS A 85 -13.98 3.34 0.04
N ALA A 86 -12.91 3.76 0.74
CA ALA A 86 -12.05 4.87 0.31
C ALA A 86 -11.36 4.54 -1.02
N PHE A 87 -10.83 3.34 -1.15
CA PHE A 87 -10.19 2.86 -2.38
C PHE A 87 -11.18 2.81 -3.56
N ASP A 88 -12.36 2.23 -3.35
CA ASP A 88 -13.41 2.14 -4.38
C ASP A 88 -13.85 3.53 -4.84
N ARG A 89 -13.95 4.48 -3.91
CA ARG A 89 -14.28 5.86 -4.22
C ARG A 89 -13.19 6.53 -5.07
N LEU A 90 -11.92 6.37 -4.70
CA LEU A 90 -10.80 6.88 -5.50
C LEU A 90 -10.77 6.27 -6.91
N ALA A 91 -10.96 4.96 -7.00
CA ALA A 91 -11.04 4.27 -8.28
C ALA A 91 -12.21 4.80 -9.14
N ALA A 92 -13.32 5.18 -8.52
CA ALA A 92 -14.44 5.81 -9.23
C ALA A 92 -14.06 7.20 -9.76
N GLU A 93 -13.34 8.03 -9.00
CA GLU A 93 -12.89 9.34 -9.47
C GLU A 93 -11.88 9.23 -10.63
N VAL A 94 -10.96 8.27 -10.56
CA VAL A 94 -10.04 7.96 -11.67
C VAL A 94 -10.82 7.57 -12.94
N ARG A 95 -11.85 6.72 -12.81
CA ARG A 95 -12.72 6.34 -13.96
C ARG A 95 -13.51 7.51 -14.52
N ARG A 96 -13.83 8.52 -13.72
CA ARG A 96 -14.47 9.78 -14.17
C ARG A 96 -13.49 10.70 -14.90
N GLY A 97 -12.20 10.36 -14.94
CA GLY A 97 -11.17 11.15 -15.59
C GLY A 97 -10.57 12.26 -14.74
N ILE A 98 -10.84 12.27 -13.42
CA ILE A 98 -10.21 13.21 -12.49
C ILE A 98 -8.75 12.79 -12.30
N PRO A 99 -7.79 13.69 -12.50
CA PRO A 99 -6.39 13.42 -12.21
C PRO A 99 -6.18 13.14 -10.72
N VAL A 100 -5.56 11.99 -10.40
CA VAL A 100 -5.29 11.59 -9.02
C VAL A 100 -3.79 11.35 -8.87
N VAL A 101 -3.18 12.01 -7.89
CA VAL A 101 -1.80 11.74 -7.46
C VAL A 101 -1.85 11.04 -6.12
N VAL A 102 -1.27 9.85 -6.04
CA VAL A 102 -1.27 9.03 -4.82
C VAL A 102 0.16 8.82 -4.35
N VAL A 103 0.43 9.14 -3.10
CA VAL A 103 1.65 8.74 -2.39
C VAL A 103 1.28 7.62 -1.43
N SER A 104 1.88 6.45 -1.58
CA SER A 104 1.58 5.29 -0.73
C SER A 104 2.71 4.28 -0.74
N HIS A 105 2.87 3.55 0.35
CA HIS A 105 3.73 2.37 0.45
C HIS A 105 2.96 1.06 0.10
N GLN A 106 1.65 1.13 -0.16
CA GLN A 106 0.83 -0.03 -0.51
C GLN A 106 0.93 -0.32 -2.01
N LEU A 107 1.93 -1.11 -2.40
CA LEU A 107 2.32 -1.34 -3.78
C LEU A 107 1.22 -1.94 -4.66
N GLU A 108 0.38 -2.83 -4.11
CA GLU A 108 -0.75 -3.43 -4.84
C GLU A 108 -1.77 -2.36 -5.25
N ARG A 109 -2.04 -1.41 -4.35
CA ARG A 109 -2.97 -0.31 -4.62
C ARG A 109 -2.42 0.64 -5.69
N ILE A 110 -1.11 0.95 -5.62
CA ILE A 110 -0.44 1.74 -6.66
C ILE A 110 -0.53 1.03 -8.02
N ALA A 111 -0.20 -0.27 -8.08
CA ALA A 111 -0.24 -1.04 -9.32
C ALA A 111 -1.64 -1.15 -9.93
N SER A 112 -2.70 -1.21 -9.09
CA SER A 112 -4.09 -1.37 -9.56
C SER A 112 -4.80 -0.04 -9.89
N LEU A 113 -4.43 1.05 -9.21
CA LEU A 113 -5.10 2.35 -9.37
C LEU A 113 -4.40 3.26 -10.38
N CYS A 114 -3.06 3.22 -10.43
CA CYS A 114 -2.26 4.16 -11.19
C CYS A 114 -1.81 3.57 -12.53
N GLN A 115 -1.88 4.36 -13.61
CA GLN A 115 -1.28 3.99 -14.90
C GLN A 115 0.23 4.23 -14.91
N ARG A 116 0.70 5.29 -14.25
CA ARG A 116 2.09 5.71 -14.16
C ARG A 116 2.49 5.88 -12.71
N ALA A 117 3.70 5.51 -12.37
CA ALA A 117 4.25 5.74 -11.04
C ALA A 117 5.69 6.25 -11.13
N ILE A 118 6.09 6.98 -10.09
CA ILE A 118 7.42 7.52 -9.93
C ILE A 118 8.00 6.94 -8.65
N LEU A 119 9.16 6.31 -8.75
CA LEU A 119 9.94 5.86 -7.59
C LEU A 119 10.94 6.93 -7.20
N LEU A 120 10.84 7.40 -5.97
CA LEU A 120 11.81 8.32 -5.39
C LEU A 120 12.80 7.56 -4.50
N SER A 121 14.08 7.84 -4.65
CA SER A 121 15.15 7.32 -3.81
C SER A 121 16.12 8.43 -3.46
N HIS A 122 16.36 8.64 -2.18
CA HIS A 122 17.26 9.69 -1.67
C HIS A 122 17.03 11.08 -2.30
N GLY A 123 15.77 11.46 -2.49
CA GLY A 123 15.38 12.77 -3.05
C GLY A 123 15.52 12.88 -4.58
N SER A 124 15.86 11.79 -5.26
CA SER A 124 15.98 11.73 -6.73
C SER A 124 14.99 10.75 -7.34
N VAL A 125 14.62 10.99 -8.60
CA VAL A 125 13.78 10.04 -9.36
C VAL A 125 14.63 8.84 -9.77
N ALA A 126 14.34 7.68 -9.20
CA ALA A 126 15.01 6.42 -9.52
C ALA A 126 14.32 5.65 -10.67
N PHE A 127 13.00 5.82 -10.81
CA PHE A 127 12.21 5.25 -11.90
C PHE A 127 11.01 6.13 -12.20
N ASP A 128 10.62 6.20 -13.46
CA ASP A 128 9.42 6.88 -13.94
C ASP A 128 8.84 6.10 -15.12
N GLY A 129 7.62 5.58 -14.98
CA GLY A 129 7.03 4.76 -16.02
C GLY A 129 5.74 4.06 -15.57
N PRO A 130 5.30 2.99 -16.28
CA PRO A 130 4.13 2.21 -15.92
C PRO A 130 4.16 1.73 -14.47
N ALA A 131 3.04 1.86 -13.76
CA ALA A 131 2.97 1.55 -12.33
C ALA A 131 3.41 0.11 -11.98
N PRO A 132 3.05 -0.93 -12.73
CA PRO A 132 3.54 -2.29 -12.45
C PRO A 132 5.06 -2.43 -12.55
N GLU A 133 5.68 -1.75 -13.51
CA GLU A 133 7.15 -1.76 -13.69
C GLU A 133 7.84 -0.99 -12.58
N CYS A 134 7.28 0.12 -12.16
CA CYS A 134 7.77 0.90 -11.03
C CYS A 134 7.75 0.08 -9.73
N VAL A 135 6.64 -0.62 -9.47
CA VAL A 135 6.52 -1.53 -8.32
C VAL A 135 7.56 -2.63 -8.38
N ALA A 136 7.80 -3.22 -9.55
CA ALA A 136 8.83 -4.24 -9.73
C ALA A 136 10.24 -3.68 -9.47
N ALA A 137 10.54 -2.45 -9.92
CA ALA A 137 11.80 -1.78 -9.67
C ALA A 137 12.02 -1.52 -8.17
N TYR A 138 10.98 -1.05 -7.46
CA TYR A 138 11.00 -0.84 -6.00
C TYR A 138 11.32 -2.13 -5.24
N VAL A 139 10.60 -3.22 -5.56
CA VAL A 139 10.84 -4.53 -4.93
C VAL A 139 12.25 -5.04 -5.21
N ALA A 140 12.73 -4.90 -6.45
CA ALA A 140 14.09 -5.32 -6.81
C ALA A 140 15.18 -4.49 -6.07
N GLN A 141 14.94 -3.21 -5.83
CA GLN A 141 15.83 -2.37 -5.03
C GLN A 141 15.82 -2.80 -3.57
N SER A 142 14.65 -2.99 -2.96
CA SER A 142 14.52 -3.42 -1.57
C SER A 142 15.19 -4.77 -1.30
N VAL A 143 15.17 -5.68 -2.27
CA VAL A 143 15.88 -6.98 -2.17
C VAL A 143 17.39 -6.80 -2.25
N ARG A 144 17.91 -5.83 -3.00
CA ARG A 144 19.34 -5.53 -3.07
C ARG A 144 19.86 -4.85 -1.81
N ASP A 145 19.04 -3.96 -1.25
CA ASP A 145 19.37 -3.18 -0.04
C ASP A 145 19.24 -4.06 1.23
N ALA A 146 18.42 -5.11 1.21
CA ALA A 146 18.45 -6.17 2.19
C ALA A 146 19.75 -6.96 1.98
N GLU A 147 20.85 -6.47 2.54
CA GLU A 147 22.05 -7.27 2.72
C GLU A 147 21.61 -8.57 3.39
N LEU A 148 21.77 -9.67 2.68
CA LEU A 148 21.73 -10.99 3.29
C LEU A 148 22.78 -10.95 4.40
N GLU A 149 22.37 -10.75 5.65
CA GLU A 149 23.20 -11.05 6.81
C GLU A 149 23.47 -12.55 6.75
N VAL A 150 24.42 -12.89 5.92
CA VAL A 150 24.97 -14.23 5.87
C VAL A 150 25.86 -14.32 7.09
N GLY A 151 25.30 -14.76 8.20
CA GLY A 151 26.09 -15.26 9.32
C GLY A 151 27.13 -16.26 8.82
N PRO A 152 28.06 -16.76 9.64
CA PRO A 152 29.08 -17.71 9.21
C PRO A 152 28.39 -18.97 8.66
N CYS A 153 28.05 -18.91 7.38
CA CYS A 153 27.35 -19.99 6.68
C CYS A 153 28.43 -21.00 6.19
N PRO A 154 28.28 -22.27 6.50
CA PRO A 154 29.22 -23.30 6.03
C PRO A 154 29.17 -23.54 4.52
N VAL A 155 28.19 -22.90 3.83
CA VAL A 155 27.98 -23.03 2.39
C VAL A 155 28.32 -21.72 1.69
N ALA A 156 29.19 -21.78 0.69
CA ALA A 156 29.40 -20.67 -0.24
C ALA A 156 28.39 -20.78 -1.38
N TRP A 157 27.38 -19.97 -1.37
CA TRP A 157 26.41 -19.90 -2.45
C TRP A 157 27.05 -19.30 -3.71
N ARG A 158 26.81 -19.91 -4.87
CA ARG A 158 27.32 -19.46 -6.17
C ARG A 158 26.23 -18.82 -7.03
N ALA A 159 25.05 -19.42 -7.03
CA ALA A 159 23.95 -18.96 -7.85
C ALA A 159 22.61 -19.29 -7.23
N LEU A 160 21.64 -18.41 -7.45
CA LEU A 160 20.22 -18.65 -7.26
C LEU A 160 19.56 -18.38 -8.60
N THR A 161 19.01 -19.41 -9.22
CA THR A 161 18.35 -19.30 -10.52
C THR A 161 16.87 -19.57 -10.34
N LEU A 162 16.04 -18.67 -10.87
CA LEU A 162 14.60 -18.84 -10.93
C LEU A 162 14.24 -19.25 -12.37
N ASP A 163 13.55 -20.38 -12.51
CA ASP A 163 13.06 -20.88 -13.81
C ASP A 163 11.79 -20.12 -14.24
N SER A 164 11.85 -18.81 -14.21
CA SER A 164 10.76 -17.96 -14.69
C SER A 164 11.35 -16.71 -15.32
N ALA A 165 11.14 -16.56 -16.60
CA ALA A 165 11.41 -15.32 -17.32
C ALA A 165 10.45 -14.18 -16.88
N GLN A 166 9.42 -14.51 -16.12
CA GLN A 166 8.44 -13.56 -15.60
C GLN A 166 8.79 -13.16 -14.17
N ARG A 167 8.83 -11.85 -13.91
CA ARG A 167 9.07 -11.28 -12.58
C ARG A 167 7.90 -11.48 -11.61
N PHE A 168 6.77 -11.94 -12.09
CA PHE A 168 5.57 -12.21 -11.30
C PHE A 168 5.06 -13.62 -11.57
N ILE A 169 4.66 -14.30 -10.51
CA ILE A 169 4.10 -15.65 -10.56
C ILE A 169 2.62 -15.53 -10.26
N ALA A 170 1.79 -15.95 -11.22
CA ALA A 170 0.34 -16.00 -11.01
C ALA A 170 -0.04 -17.15 -10.06
N PRO A 171 -1.14 -17.04 -9.31
CA PRO A 171 -1.65 -18.14 -8.50
C PRO A 171 -1.81 -19.42 -9.33
N GLY A 172 -1.27 -20.53 -8.81
CA GLY A 172 -1.29 -21.83 -9.48
C GLY A 172 -0.13 -22.11 -10.46
N GLN A 173 0.73 -21.14 -10.73
CA GLN A 173 1.94 -21.38 -11.50
C GLN A 173 3.03 -22.08 -10.66
N ARG A 174 3.81 -22.94 -11.30
CA ARG A 174 4.96 -23.63 -10.67
C ARG A 174 6.17 -22.71 -10.71
N LEU A 175 6.82 -22.54 -9.57
CA LEU A 175 8.10 -21.87 -9.44
C LEU A 175 9.17 -22.92 -9.19
N SER A 176 10.20 -22.96 -10.04
CA SER A 176 11.41 -23.76 -9.80
C SER A 176 12.53 -22.84 -9.36
N VAL A 177 13.13 -23.18 -8.23
CA VAL A 177 14.26 -22.46 -7.65
C VAL A 177 15.46 -23.40 -7.63
N GLN A 178 16.53 -23.05 -8.34
CA GLN A 178 17.77 -23.80 -8.32
C GLN A 178 18.82 -23.04 -7.51
N LEU A 179 19.39 -23.71 -6.50
CA LEU A 179 20.42 -23.17 -5.64
C LEU A 179 21.72 -23.97 -5.86
N GLU A 180 22.80 -23.26 -6.17
CA GLU A 180 24.12 -23.86 -6.29
C GLU A 180 25.05 -23.28 -5.22
N GLY A 181 25.73 -24.18 -4.49
CA GLY A 181 26.66 -23.78 -3.45
C GLY A 181 27.75 -24.81 -3.21
N THR A 182 28.82 -24.38 -2.56
CA THR A 182 29.91 -25.24 -2.15
C THR A 182 30.03 -25.27 -0.63
N VAL A 183 29.99 -26.46 -0.03
CA VAL A 183 30.19 -26.65 1.41
C VAL A 183 31.65 -26.36 1.76
N ARG A 184 31.90 -25.40 2.65
CA ARG A 184 33.25 -25.00 3.06
C ARG A 184 33.77 -25.80 4.25
N ARG A 185 32.88 -26.43 5.02
CA ARG A 185 33.23 -27.19 6.23
C ARG A 185 32.37 -28.44 6.33
N ALA A 186 32.98 -29.58 6.55
CA ALA A 186 32.31 -30.89 6.58
C ALA A 186 32.05 -31.39 8.02
N ASP A 187 31.96 -30.49 9.00
CA ASP A 187 31.85 -30.87 10.42
C ASP A 187 30.41 -31.20 10.84
N SER A 188 29.42 -30.89 10.02
CA SER A 188 28.02 -31.18 10.29
C SER A 188 27.51 -32.34 9.46
N THR A 189 26.91 -33.31 10.15
CA THR A 189 26.34 -34.52 9.54
C THR A 189 25.02 -34.28 8.83
N GLU A 190 24.34 -33.13 9.10
CA GLU A 190 23.08 -32.75 8.50
C GLU A 190 23.09 -31.29 8.13
N LEU A 191 22.66 -30.98 6.89
CA LEU A 191 22.38 -29.65 6.39
C LEU A 191 20.89 -29.55 6.14
N GLU A 192 20.23 -28.60 6.78
CA GLU A 192 18.84 -28.22 6.47
C GLU A 192 18.80 -26.98 5.60
N LEU A 193 18.13 -27.06 4.46
CA LEU A 193 17.84 -25.92 3.59
C LEU A 193 16.41 -25.44 3.84
N GLY A 194 16.26 -24.24 4.39
CA GLY A 194 14.97 -23.59 4.58
C GLY A 194 14.71 -22.57 3.49
N VAL A 195 13.63 -22.76 2.72
CA VAL A 195 13.13 -21.77 1.76
C VAL A 195 11.87 -21.13 2.33
N ARG A 196 11.87 -19.80 2.43
CA ARG A 196 10.69 -19.03 2.85
C ARG A 196 10.25 -18.15 1.70
N VAL A 197 8.98 -18.25 1.34
CA VAL A 197 8.36 -17.44 0.31
C VAL A 197 7.45 -16.42 1.00
N TRP A 198 7.64 -15.16 0.66
CA TRP A 198 6.85 -14.06 1.19
C TRP A 198 6.02 -13.44 0.08
N SER A 199 4.78 -13.09 0.38
CA SER A 199 3.96 -12.27 -0.50
C SER A 199 4.39 -10.81 -0.35
N MET A 200 4.88 -10.23 -1.41
CA MET A 200 5.13 -8.79 -1.48
C MET A 200 3.94 -8.14 -2.19
N PRO A 201 3.40 -7.07 -1.69
CA PRO A 201 3.91 -6.16 -0.67
C PRO A 201 3.37 -6.40 0.76
N THR A 202 2.60 -7.44 1.00
CA THR A 202 1.93 -7.65 2.32
C THR A 202 2.86 -8.22 3.39
N GLU A 203 4.11 -8.58 3.03
CA GLU A 203 5.07 -9.25 3.91
C GLU A 203 4.51 -10.52 4.60
N GLN A 204 3.44 -11.07 4.05
CA GLN A 204 2.86 -12.30 4.56
C GLN A 204 3.65 -13.51 4.06
N ARG A 205 4.01 -14.39 5.00
CA ARG A 205 4.63 -15.66 4.65
C ARG A 205 3.63 -16.52 3.89
N VAL A 206 3.90 -16.78 2.61
CA VAL A 206 3.05 -17.57 1.73
C VAL A 206 3.37 -19.05 1.84
N ALA A 207 4.67 -19.38 1.92
CA ALA A 207 5.11 -20.76 2.06
C ALA A 207 6.47 -20.82 2.79
N ALA A 208 6.73 -21.95 3.43
CA ALA A 208 8.05 -22.30 3.90
C ALA A 208 8.26 -23.80 3.70
N MET A 209 9.40 -24.15 3.16
CA MET A 209 9.81 -25.53 2.98
C MET A 209 11.19 -25.70 3.62
N VAL A 210 11.33 -26.74 4.42
CA VAL A 210 12.62 -27.18 4.94
C VAL A 210 12.89 -28.54 4.33
N MET A 211 13.99 -28.66 3.61
CA MET A 211 14.40 -29.92 3.01
C MET A 211 15.76 -30.33 3.56
N PRO A 212 15.94 -31.60 3.96
CA PRO A 212 17.28 -32.10 4.22
C PRO A 212 18.08 -32.04 2.94
N ALA A 213 19.31 -31.56 3.01
CA ALA A 213 20.23 -31.57 1.85
C ALA A 213 20.62 -33.01 1.55
N SER A 214 20.22 -33.51 0.39
CA SER A 214 20.81 -34.79 -0.12
C SER A 214 22.26 -34.58 -0.45
N ARG A 215 23.12 -35.54 -0.03
CA ARG A 215 24.55 -35.57 -0.35
C ARG A 215 24.81 -35.77 -1.84
#